data_926a7e982f6f5ec8bc4f94b7420507ca
#
_entry.id   926a7e982f6f5ec8bc4f94b7420507ca
#
_cell.length_a   1.000
_cell.length_b   1.000
_cell.length_c   1.000
_cell.angle_alpha   90.00
_cell.angle_beta   90.00
_cell.angle_gamma   90.00
#
_symmetry.space_group_name_H-M   'P 1'
#
loop_
_entity.id
_entity.type
_entity.pdbx_description
1 polymer ?
#
loop_
_entity_poly.entity_id
_entity_poly.type
_entity_poly.pdbx_seq_one_letter_code
_entity_poly.pdbx_strand_id
1 'polypeptide(L)'
;MIDKDFCLSSYIAFRYVFKEGVNFYEGMSHRHFKPVADDKRIAVADAKEIDRDIQKQFDALYEKYDNIGILLSGGMDSAILASYLKPGSHAYTFVAQGTKVFNADEERAAHYCKKFGLQHHLVDISFDDYKEYTPIVMKTKCAPVHSIEPQIYKAALMAKAD
;
A
#
# COMPACT_ATOMS: atom_id res chain seq x y z
N MET A 1 -1.07 -24.63 14.00
CA MET A 1 0.32 -24.92 14.41
C MET A 1 1.16 -23.67 14.28
N ILE A 2 2.01 -23.37 15.27
CA ILE A 2 2.96 -22.25 15.19
C ILE A 2 4.30 -22.78 14.70
N ASP A 3 4.80 -22.23 13.61
CA ASP A 3 6.12 -22.52 13.05
C ASP A 3 6.66 -21.23 12.39
N LYS A 4 7.45 -20.49 13.16
CA LYS A 4 8.00 -19.21 12.72
C LYS A 4 9.04 -19.37 11.61
N ASP A 5 9.85 -20.41 11.70
CA ASP A 5 10.92 -20.66 10.73
C ASP A 5 10.34 -21.02 9.35
N PHE A 6 9.30 -21.86 9.34
CA PHE A 6 8.56 -22.14 8.13
C PHE A 6 7.90 -20.86 7.55
N CYS A 7 7.25 -20.07 8.39
CA CYS A 7 6.62 -18.83 7.97
C CYS A 7 7.63 -17.84 7.39
N LEU A 8 8.80 -17.66 8.01
CA LEU A 8 9.87 -16.80 7.52
C LEU A 8 10.42 -17.31 6.18
N SER A 9 10.76 -18.59 6.10
CA SER A 9 11.29 -19.21 4.87
C SER A 9 10.28 -19.12 3.72
N SER A 10 9.00 -19.43 3.99
CA SER A 10 7.92 -19.30 3.03
C SER A 10 7.76 -17.88 2.54
N TYR A 11 7.81 -16.91 3.46
CA TYR A 11 7.65 -15.49 3.12
C TYR A 11 8.83 -14.95 2.30
N ILE A 12 10.07 -15.37 2.61
CA ILE A 12 11.24 -14.98 1.83
C ILE A 12 11.15 -15.52 0.41
N ALA A 13 10.73 -16.79 0.26
CA ALA A 13 10.65 -17.47 -1.04
C ALA A 13 9.47 -16.99 -1.89
N PHE A 14 8.29 -16.81 -1.28
CA PHE A 14 7.02 -16.64 -2.00
C PHE A 14 6.27 -15.36 -1.67
N ARG A 15 6.75 -14.56 -0.71
CA ARG A 15 6.08 -13.36 -0.20
C ARG A 15 4.75 -13.62 0.53
N TYR A 16 4.42 -14.86 0.82
CA TYR A 16 3.28 -15.28 1.64
C TYR A 16 3.56 -16.64 2.30
N VAL A 17 2.73 -16.99 3.29
CA VAL A 17 2.82 -18.30 3.93
C VAL A 17 1.87 -19.25 3.18
N PHE A 18 2.40 -20.21 2.43
CA PHE A 18 1.63 -21.02 1.49
C PHE A 18 0.91 -22.22 2.11
N LYS A 19 1.28 -22.64 3.33
CA LYS A 19 0.69 -23.80 3.99
C LYS A 19 -0.42 -23.37 4.94
N GLU A 20 -1.63 -23.88 4.72
CA GLU A 20 -2.76 -23.64 5.62
C GLU A 20 -2.50 -24.24 7.02
N GLY A 21 -3.02 -23.58 8.06
CA GLY A 21 -2.90 -24.02 9.44
C GLY A 21 -1.52 -23.81 10.08
N VAL A 22 -0.54 -23.30 9.32
CA VAL A 22 0.75 -22.87 9.87
C VAL A 22 0.72 -21.37 10.08
N ASN A 23 1.01 -20.92 11.30
CA ASN A 23 0.88 -19.53 11.71
C ASN A 23 2.17 -19.00 12.34
N PHE A 24 2.37 -17.68 12.26
CA PHE A 24 3.51 -17.01 12.86
C PHE A 24 3.31 -16.71 14.36
N TYR A 25 2.06 -16.46 14.78
CA TYR A 25 1.67 -16.18 16.15
C TYR A 25 0.50 -17.06 16.59
N GLU A 26 0.44 -17.32 17.89
CA GLU A 26 -0.67 -18.04 18.51
C GLU A 26 -1.96 -17.22 18.47
N GLY A 27 -3.09 -17.91 18.29
CA GLY A 27 -4.41 -17.29 18.29
C GLY A 27 -4.76 -16.51 17.01
N MET A 28 -3.88 -16.50 16.03
CA MET A 28 -4.08 -15.77 14.78
C MET A 28 -3.77 -16.67 13.59
N SER A 29 -4.47 -16.45 12.48
CA SER A 29 -4.28 -17.23 11.26
C SER A 29 -4.08 -16.33 10.05
N HIS A 30 -3.24 -16.76 9.12
CA HIS A 30 -3.08 -16.06 7.84
C HIS A 30 -4.36 -16.11 7.03
N ARG A 31 -4.63 -15.05 6.31
CA ARG A 31 -5.60 -15.09 5.22
C ARG A 31 -4.95 -15.72 4.00
N HIS A 32 -5.53 -16.80 3.51
CA HIS A 32 -5.17 -17.36 2.22
C HIS A 32 -6.04 -16.71 1.14
N PHE A 33 -5.40 -16.09 0.17
CA PHE A 33 -6.11 -15.58 -1.01
C PHE A 33 -6.43 -16.76 -1.92
N LYS A 34 -7.70 -17.05 -2.09
CA LYS A 34 -8.14 -17.99 -3.10
C LYS A 34 -8.10 -17.31 -4.46
N PRO A 35 -7.62 -18.00 -5.51
CA PRO A 35 -7.78 -17.48 -6.87
C PRO A 35 -9.23 -17.13 -7.16
N VAL A 36 -9.44 -16.04 -7.88
CA VAL A 36 -10.77 -15.68 -8.36
C VAL A 36 -11.22 -16.78 -9.32
N ALA A 37 -12.41 -17.37 -9.07
CA ALA A 37 -13.00 -18.37 -9.95
C ALA A 37 -13.20 -17.79 -11.37
N ASP A 38 -13.05 -18.63 -12.40
CA ASP A 38 -13.07 -18.16 -13.79
C ASP A 38 -14.38 -17.48 -14.18
N ASP A 39 -15.49 -17.93 -13.60
CA ASP A 39 -16.84 -17.35 -13.78
C ASP A 39 -16.99 -15.94 -13.14
N LYS A 40 -16.06 -15.57 -12.25
CA LYS A 40 -16.01 -14.26 -11.58
C LYS A 40 -14.95 -13.34 -12.17
N ARG A 41 -14.21 -13.80 -13.17
CA ARG A 41 -13.23 -12.97 -13.86
C ARG A 41 -13.94 -12.06 -14.85
N ILE A 42 -13.62 -10.77 -14.79
CA ILE A 42 -14.13 -9.78 -15.75
C ILE A 42 -13.09 -9.66 -16.85
N ALA A 43 -13.51 -9.95 -18.09
CA ALA A 43 -12.69 -9.67 -19.26
C ALA A 43 -12.76 -8.17 -19.54
N VAL A 44 -11.61 -7.52 -19.61
CA VAL A 44 -11.46 -6.10 -19.96
C VAL A 44 -11.04 -6.03 -21.41
N ALA A 45 -11.81 -5.36 -22.26
CA ALA A 45 -11.56 -5.29 -23.69
C ALA A 45 -10.62 -4.10 -24.06
N ASP A 46 -10.72 -2.98 -23.34
CA ASP A 46 -9.93 -1.80 -23.64
C ASP A 46 -9.68 -0.90 -22.40
N ALA A 47 -8.80 0.09 -22.58
CA ALA A 47 -8.44 1.03 -21.53
C ALA A 47 -9.61 1.91 -21.06
N LYS A 48 -10.64 2.12 -21.89
CA LYS A 48 -11.81 2.93 -21.52
C LYS A 48 -12.72 2.19 -20.52
N GLU A 49 -12.75 0.87 -20.58
CA GLU A 49 -13.45 0.06 -19.57
C GLU A 49 -12.75 0.16 -18.21
N ILE A 50 -11.42 0.07 -18.20
CA ILE A 50 -10.63 0.26 -16.99
C ILE A 50 -10.85 1.66 -16.40
N ASP A 51 -10.78 2.69 -17.24
CA ASP A 51 -11.01 4.08 -16.84
C ASP A 51 -12.38 4.28 -16.19
N ARG A 52 -13.46 3.77 -16.84
CA ARG A 52 -14.82 3.82 -16.29
C ARG A 52 -14.95 3.09 -14.95
N ASP A 53 -14.30 1.93 -14.81
CA ASP A 53 -14.40 1.15 -13.59
C ASP A 53 -13.61 1.79 -12.44
N ILE A 54 -12.46 2.38 -12.71
CA ILE A 54 -11.71 3.18 -11.73
C ILE A 54 -12.56 4.39 -11.31
N GLN A 55 -13.13 5.13 -12.27
CA GLN A 55 -13.99 6.29 -11.96
C GLN A 55 -15.15 5.91 -11.04
N LYS A 56 -15.87 4.82 -11.35
CA LYS A 56 -16.96 4.32 -10.49
C LYS A 56 -16.50 4.01 -9.05
N GLN A 57 -15.28 3.46 -8.90
CA GLN A 57 -14.75 3.19 -7.55
C GLN A 57 -14.47 4.50 -6.79
N PHE A 58 -13.89 5.50 -7.47
CA PHE A 58 -13.65 6.79 -6.84
C PHE A 58 -14.96 7.51 -6.51
N ASP A 59 -15.97 7.46 -7.39
CA ASP A 59 -17.30 8.03 -7.13
C ASP A 59 -17.92 7.39 -5.87
N ALA A 60 -17.91 6.06 -5.77
CA ALA A 60 -18.40 5.34 -4.59
C ALA A 60 -17.60 5.64 -3.31
N LEU A 61 -16.29 5.89 -3.41
CA LEU A 61 -15.49 6.31 -2.28
C LEU A 61 -15.86 7.73 -1.82
N TYR A 62 -16.07 8.66 -2.76
CA TYR A 62 -16.46 10.04 -2.46
C TYR A 62 -17.91 10.17 -1.97
N GLU A 63 -18.78 9.21 -2.26
CA GLU A 63 -20.11 9.12 -1.62
C GLU A 63 -20.02 8.78 -0.13
N LYS A 64 -18.96 8.06 0.25
CA LYS A 64 -18.79 7.52 1.61
C LYS A 64 -17.83 8.34 2.47
N TYR A 65 -16.84 8.98 1.86
CA TYR A 65 -15.75 9.67 2.55
C TYR A 65 -15.51 11.06 1.97
N ASP A 66 -15.42 12.05 2.83
CA ASP A 66 -15.12 13.44 2.42
C ASP A 66 -13.65 13.61 2.01
N ASN A 67 -12.74 12.94 2.71
CA ASN A 67 -11.30 13.01 2.49
C ASN A 67 -10.75 11.66 2.02
N ILE A 68 -10.13 11.66 0.86
CA ILE A 68 -9.44 10.50 0.30
C ILE A 68 -8.01 10.90 -0.01
N GLY A 69 -7.05 10.12 0.50
CA GLY A 69 -5.63 10.28 0.20
C GLY A 69 -5.06 9.11 -0.58
N ILE A 70 -3.85 9.27 -1.10
CA ILE A 70 -3.16 8.24 -1.86
C ILE A 70 -1.71 8.07 -1.40
N LEU A 71 -1.22 6.83 -1.44
CA LEU A 71 0.22 6.56 -1.42
C LEU A 71 0.76 6.74 -2.84
N LEU A 72 1.52 7.82 -3.06
CA LEU A 72 2.03 8.20 -4.38
C LEU A 72 3.52 7.90 -4.49
N SER A 73 3.85 6.84 -5.23
CA SER A 73 5.23 6.35 -5.38
C SER A 73 6.04 7.08 -6.46
N GLY A 74 5.42 7.99 -7.22
CA GLY A 74 6.04 8.58 -8.42
C GLY A 74 6.05 7.62 -9.63
N GLY A 75 5.57 6.38 -9.49
CA GLY A 75 5.34 5.44 -10.59
C GLY A 75 4.04 5.71 -11.35
N MET A 76 3.92 5.13 -12.54
CA MET A 76 2.80 5.35 -13.45
C MET A 76 1.46 4.90 -12.84
N ASP A 77 1.40 3.75 -12.21
CA ASP A 77 0.14 3.19 -11.68
C ASP A 77 -0.45 4.10 -10.59
N SER A 78 0.40 4.53 -9.63
CA SER A 78 -0.03 5.45 -8.59
C SER A 78 -0.39 6.83 -9.14
N ALA A 79 0.27 7.30 -10.22
CA ALA A 79 -0.05 8.56 -10.89
C ALA A 79 -1.38 8.50 -11.63
N ILE A 80 -1.72 7.35 -12.24
CA ILE A 80 -3.04 7.14 -12.85
C ILE A 80 -4.12 7.25 -11.78
N LEU A 81 -3.98 6.56 -10.65
CA LEU A 81 -4.95 6.64 -9.56
C LEU A 81 -5.02 8.06 -8.97
N ALA A 82 -3.90 8.76 -8.85
CA ALA A 82 -3.86 10.14 -8.37
C ALA A 82 -4.65 11.12 -9.27
N SER A 83 -4.78 10.82 -10.56
CA SER A 83 -5.53 11.67 -11.50
C SER A 83 -7.05 11.67 -11.28
N TYR A 84 -7.59 10.70 -10.52
CA TYR A 84 -9.01 10.64 -10.16
C TYR A 84 -9.32 11.34 -8.83
N LEU A 85 -8.30 11.79 -8.10
CA LEU A 85 -8.49 12.50 -6.85
C LEU A 85 -8.95 13.95 -7.10
N LYS A 86 -9.78 14.43 -6.19
CA LYS A 86 -10.18 15.84 -6.19
C LYS A 86 -8.99 16.72 -5.81
N PRO A 87 -8.85 17.91 -6.41
CA PRO A 87 -7.88 18.90 -5.96
C PRO A 87 -8.01 19.15 -4.44
N GLY A 88 -6.88 19.28 -3.75
CA GLY A 88 -6.83 19.40 -2.31
C GLY A 88 -6.72 18.06 -1.56
N SER A 89 -6.90 16.91 -2.22
CA SER A 89 -6.66 15.60 -1.62
C SER A 89 -5.19 15.41 -1.24
N HIS A 90 -4.93 14.54 -0.26
CA HIS A 90 -3.60 14.29 0.29
C HIS A 90 -2.86 13.16 -0.44
N ALA A 91 -1.58 13.38 -0.75
CA ALA A 91 -0.70 12.38 -1.36
C ALA A 91 0.56 12.18 -0.50
N TYR A 92 0.87 10.94 -0.17
CA TYR A 92 1.97 10.55 0.71
C TYR A 92 3.04 9.81 -0.08
N THR A 93 4.28 10.32 -0.05
CA THR A 93 5.43 9.73 -0.75
C THR A 93 6.49 9.32 0.25
N PHE A 94 6.95 8.07 0.15
CA PHE A 94 8.01 7.58 1.03
C PHE A 94 9.36 8.12 0.62
N VAL A 95 10.11 8.60 1.60
CA VAL A 95 11.51 9.01 1.45
C VAL A 95 12.36 8.30 2.51
N ALA A 96 13.49 7.74 2.09
CA ALA A 96 14.41 7.10 3.02
C ALA A 96 15.53 8.06 3.38
N GLN A 97 15.74 8.24 4.68
CA GLN A 97 16.82 9.08 5.19
C GLN A 97 18.19 8.62 4.67
N GLY A 98 18.97 9.58 4.17
CA GLY A 98 20.35 9.34 3.79
C GLY A 98 20.58 8.63 2.46
N THR A 99 19.54 8.32 1.70
CA THR A 99 19.68 7.69 0.38
C THR A 99 19.28 8.65 -0.75
N LYS A 100 20.15 8.77 -1.76
CA LYS A 100 19.85 9.50 -3.00
C LYS A 100 18.98 8.70 -3.98
N VAL A 101 18.68 7.43 -3.65
CA VAL A 101 18.01 6.48 -4.57
C VAL A 101 16.54 6.85 -4.82
N PHE A 102 15.91 7.51 -3.86
CA PHE A 102 14.49 7.87 -3.94
C PHE A 102 14.19 9.29 -4.47
N ASN A 103 15.22 10.11 -4.73
CA ASN A 103 15.00 11.49 -5.19
C ASN A 103 14.19 11.57 -6.49
N ALA A 104 14.40 10.64 -7.42
CA ALA A 104 13.66 10.60 -8.68
C ALA A 104 12.17 10.26 -8.50
N ASP A 105 11.82 9.42 -7.50
CA ASP A 105 10.42 9.09 -7.18
C ASP A 105 9.75 10.27 -6.51
N GLU A 106 10.46 10.95 -5.60
CA GLU A 106 9.99 12.16 -4.93
C GLU A 106 9.72 13.28 -5.94
N GLU A 107 10.67 13.55 -6.86
CA GLU A 107 10.50 14.57 -7.90
C GLU A 107 9.30 14.28 -8.81
N ARG A 108 9.12 13.02 -9.22
CA ARG A 108 7.96 12.62 -10.03
C ARG A 108 6.65 12.75 -9.24
N ALA A 109 6.63 12.32 -7.99
CA ALA A 109 5.46 12.47 -7.13
C ALA A 109 5.09 13.95 -6.93
N ALA A 110 6.07 14.81 -6.65
CA ALA A 110 5.87 16.26 -6.54
C ALA A 110 5.32 16.86 -7.83
N HIS A 111 5.82 16.42 -8.99
CA HIS A 111 5.28 16.84 -10.30
C HIS A 111 3.80 16.47 -10.44
N TYR A 112 3.42 15.21 -10.08
CA TYR A 112 2.01 14.78 -10.16
C TYR A 112 1.13 15.51 -9.15
N CYS A 113 1.61 15.75 -7.92
CA CYS A 113 0.88 16.54 -6.95
C CYS A 113 0.58 17.95 -7.47
N LYS A 114 1.60 18.61 -8.04
CA LYS A 114 1.40 19.92 -8.68
C LYS A 114 0.41 19.86 -9.85
N LYS A 115 0.51 18.83 -10.70
CA LYS A 115 -0.36 18.66 -11.88
C LYS A 115 -1.82 18.45 -11.50
N PHE A 116 -2.09 17.68 -10.42
CA PHE A 116 -3.44 17.31 -10.01
C PHE A 116 -3.97 18.17 -8.83
N GLY A 117 -3.19 19.15 -8.37
CA GLY A 117 -3.57 20.01 -7.24
C GLY A 117 -3.65 19.30 -5.89
N LEU A 118 -2.81 18.28 -5.66
CA LEU A 118 -2.78 17.50 -4.42
C LEU A 118 -1.83 18.11 -3.38
N GLN A 119 -2.15 17.90 -2.12
CA GLN A 119 -1.28 18.23 -0.99
C GLN A 119 -0.22 17.14 -0.83
N HIS A 120 1.05 17.48 -1.06
CA HIS A 120 2.13 16.50 -1.02
C HIS A 120 2.76 16.39 0.36
N HIS A 121 2.76 15.19 0.93
CA HIS A 121 3.38 14.85 2.21
C HIS A 121 4.53 13.86 1.99
N LEU A 122 5.70 14.20 2.53
CA LEU A 122 6.84 13.29 2.54
C LEU A 122 6.79 12.46 3.82
N VAL A 123 6.76 11.14 3.66
CA VAL A 123 6.83 10.18 4.75
C VAL A 123 8.29 9.76 4.90
N ASP A 124 9.01 10.50 5.73
CA ASP A 124 10.39 10.18 6.06
C ASP A 124 10.45 8.95 6.96
N ILE A 125 11.20 7.92 6.57
CA ILE A 125 11.33 6.67 7.30
C ILE A 125 12.77 6.44 7.74
N SER A 126 12.97 6.37 9.04
CA SER A 126 14.27 6.09 9.67
C SER A 126 14.42 4.59 9.99
N PHE A 127 15.63 4.18 10.34
CA PHE A 127 15.86 2.82 10.83
C PHE A 127 15.16 2.56 12.18
N ASP A 128 15.02 3.58 13.01
CA ASP A 128 14.32 3.48 14.29
C ASP A 128 12.81 3.30 14.08
N ASP A 129 12.21 3.94 13.09
CA ASP A 129 10.84 3.68 12.67
C ASP A 129 10.63 2.20 12.27
N TYR A 130 11.58 1.61 11.54
CA TYR A 130 11.52 0.18 11.20
C TYR A 130 11.55 -0.71 12.44
N LYS A 131 12.41 -0.40 13.42
CA LYS A 131 12.48 -1.17 14.67
C LYS A 131 11.18 -1.08 15.47
N GLU A 132 10.57 0.09 15.49
CA GLU A 132 9.33 0.35 16.21
C GLU A 132 8.13 -0.29 15.51
N TYR A 133 7.94 -0.04 14.21
CA TYR A 133 6.71 -0.39 13.51
C TYR A 133 6.69 -1.84 13.01
N THR A 134 7.85 -2.44 12.72
CA THR A 134 7.91 -3.83 12.24
C THR A 134 7.22 -4.82 13.18
N PRO A 135 7.49 -4.84 14.51
CA PRO A 135 6.80 -5.75 15.41
C PRO A 135 5.29 -5.53 15.48
N ILE A 136 4.84 -4.27 15.38
CA ILE A 136 3.41 -3.91 15.41
C ILE A 136 2.71 -4.48 14.17
N VAL A 137 3.28 -4.22 12.99
CA VAL A 137 2.72 -4.68 11.72
C VAL A 137 2.75 -6.21 11.62
N MET A 138 3.86 -6.85 12.03
CA MET A 138 3.97 -8.32 12.08
C MET A 138 2.89 -8.93 12.98
N LYS A 139 2.66 -8.37 14.16
CA LYS A 139 1.64 -8.85 15.08
C LYS A 139 0.24 -8.70 14.51
N THR A 140 -0.06 -7.56 13.90
CA THR A 140 -1.37 -7.27 13.29
C THR A 140 -1.65 -8.16 12.08
N LYS A 141 -0.63 -8.39 11.26
CA LYS A 141 -0.71 -9.21 10.04
C LYS A 141 -0.61 -10.71 10.34
N CYS A 142 -0.04 -11.09 11.48
CA CYS A 142 0.30 -12.48 11.86
C CYS A 142 1.28 -13.15 10.91
N ALA A 143 2.11 -12.39 10.26
CA ALA A 143 3.08 -12.85 9.28
C ALA A 143 4.32 -11.96 9.28
N PRO A 144 5.45 -12.43 8.74
CA PRO A 144 6.55 -11.57 8.41
C PRO A 144 6.10 -10.40 7.50
N VAL A 145 6.79 -9.28 7.58
CA VAL A 145 6.46 -8.08 6.80
C VAL A 145 7.52 -7.78 5.75
N HIS A 146 7.07 -7.16 4.66
CA HIS A 146 7.96 -6.57 3.68
C HIS A 146 8.41 -5.18 4.16
N SER A 147 9.56 -4.71 3.68
CA SER A 147 10.13 -3.41 4.08
C SER A 147 9.21 -2.21 3.84
N ILE A 148 8.27 -2.29 2.90
CA ILE A 148 7.32 -1.23 2.62
C ILE A 148 6.18 -1.13 3.64
N GLU A 149 5.86 -2.22 4.35
CA GLU A 149 4.69 -2.25 5.23
C GLU A 149 4.82 -1.36 6.48
N PRO A 150 5.99 -1.25 7.15
CA PRO A 150 6.21 -0.23 8.18
C PRO A 150 6.09 1.20 7.64
N GLN A 151 6.48 1.44 6.39
CA GLN A 151 6.32 2.75 5.74
C GLN A 151 4.84 3.08 5.52
N ILE A 152 4.05 2.11 5.04
CA ILE A 152 2.60 2.23 4.89
C ILE A 152 1.94 2.51 6.24
N TYR A 153 2.39 1.84 7.29
CA TYR A 153 1.89 2.07 8.65
C TYR A 153 2.15 3.50 9.12
N LYS A 154 3.38 4.02 8.92
CA LYS A 154 3.72 5.41 9.24
C LYS A 154 2.87 6.41 8.45
N ALA A 155 2.70 6.19 7.14
CA ALA A 155 1.84 7.02 6.32
C ALA A 155 0.38 7.03 6.80
N ALA A 156 -0.15 5.85 7.23
CA ALA A 156 -1.49 5.75 7.77
C ALA A 156 -1.65 6.50 9.11
N LEU A 157 -0.60 6.55 9.95
CA LEU A 157 -0.61 7.37 11.17
C LEU A 157 -0.62 8.85 10.84
N MET A 158 0.15 9.30 9.84
CA MET A 158 0.13 10.69 9.38
C MET A 158 -1.24 11.05 8.80
N ALA A 159 -1.79 10.24 7.91
CA ALA A 159 -3.08 10.47 7.28
C ALA A 159 -4.26 10.49 8.29
N LYS A 160 -4.12 9.86 9.45
CA LYS A 160 -5.12 9.93 10.52
C LYS A 160 -5.07 11.26 11.27
N ALA A 161 -3.90 11.92 11.26
CA ALA A 161 -3.71 13.21 11.93
C ALA A 161 -4.10 14.40 11.04
N ASP A 162 -4.09 14.22 9.70
CA ASP A 162 -4.50 15.21 8.70
C ASP A 162 -6.04 15.19 8.48
#